data_3d6b6b142715bf18b1d6a6f8e8ef03b8
#
_entry.id   3d6b6b142715bf18b1d6a6f8e8ef03b8
#
_cell.length_a   1.000
_cell.length_b   1.000
_cell.length_c   1.000
_cell.angle_alpha   90.00
_cell.angle_beta   90.00
_cell.angle_gamma   90.00
#
_symmetry.space_group_name_H-M   'P 1'
#
loop_
_entity.id
_entity.type
_entity.pdbx_description
1 polymer ?
#
loop_
_entity_poly.entity_id
_entity_poly.type
_entity_poly.pdbx_seq_one_letter_code
_entity_poly.pdbx_strand_id
1 'polypeptide(L)'
;MGLIDKICDWYLSLSPAKSKDMLKIVNEIAVDVAAIRKANEIRTTKVAEYKKRLEELQAKREKEQLLFMSVLDHLDDMVWAKDVSGKYIMANKAFREKFCYGMTWKELRGKTDVEIAKVFKAKVGNENHTFGEVCANSDEVIKRTNKAREFLEYGNINGELVKLIVNKSPVYDGDGVLFATCGSGRNVTWLHDKLEEAMEYCSSCQGSELYNALSRIFSDIEFKEGDHARDGE
;
A
#
# COMPACT_ATOMS: atom_id res chain seq x y z
N MET A 1 20.62 61.85 19.74
CA MET A 1 20.16 61.44 21.07
C MET A 1 19.37 60.15 20.90
N GLY A 2 19.86 59.06 21.37
CA GLY A 2 19.23 57.73 21.21
C GLY A 2 17.97 57.57 22.09
N LEU A 3 17.19 56.49 21.84
CA LEU A 3 16.00 56.15 22.65
C LEU A 3 16.37 56.00 24.15
N ILE A 4 17.52 55.41 24.43
CA ILE A 4 18.05 55.21 25.78
C ILE A 4 18.28 56.54 26.48
N ASP A 5 18.90 57.54 25.80
CA ASP A 5 19.16 58.87 26.36
C ASP A 5 17.84 59.55 26.74
N LYS A 6 16.82 59.49 25.91
CA LYS A 6 15.49 60.02 26.16
C LYS A 6 14.80 59.37 27.35
N ILE A 7 14.97 58.06 27.51
CA ILE A 7 14.41 57.29 28.66
C ILE A 7 15.14 57.71 29.95
N CYS A 8 16.45 57.86 29.92
CA CYS A 8 17.24 58.33 31.06
C CYS A 8 16.86 59.74 31.50
N ASP A 9 16.77 60.71 30.55
CA ASP A 9 16.39 62.06 30.82
C ASP A 9 14.97 62.14 31.43
N TRP A 10 14.02 61.37 30.88
CA TRP A 10 12.68 61.26 31.40
C TRP A 10 12.67 60.68 32.83
N TYR A 11 13.42 59.59 33.10
CA TYR A 11 13.51 58.99 34.42
C TYR A 11 14.09 59.97 35.47
N LEU A 12 15.14 60.72 35.11
CA LEU A 12 15.76 61.74 36.00
C LEU A 12 14.82 62.94 36.27
N SER A 13 13.81 63.18 35.45
CA SER A 13 12.78 64.20 35.66
C SER A 13 11.67 63.79 36.61
N LEU A 14 11.59 62.53 37.03
CA LEU A 14 10.55 62.03 37.91
C LEU A 14 10.77 62.44 39.38
N SER A 15 9.72 62.61 40.15
CA SER A 15 9.84 62.78 41.59
C SER A 15 10.40 61.52 42.26
N PRO A 16 11.07 61.60 43.42
CA PRO A 16 11.67 60.45 44.09
C PRO A 16 10.69 59.29 44.33
N ALA A 17 9.43 59.61 44.66
CA ALA A 17 8.39 58.59 44.85
C ALA A 17 8.07 57.85 43.53
N LYS A 18 7.86 58.60 42.41
CA LYS A 18 7.58 58.03 41.09
C LYS A 18 8.78 57.23 40.56
N SER A 19 10.00 57.69 40.80
CA SER A 19 11.21 56.91 40.43
C SER A 19 11.30 55.56 41.15
N LYS A 20 10.90 55.51 42.44
CA LYS A 20 10.90 54.26 43.22
C LYS A 20 9.84 53.26 42.70
N ASP A 21 8.66 53.75 42.41
CA ASP A 21 7.59 52.94 41.84
C ASP A 21 7.96 52.40 40.45
N MET A 22 8.51 53.26 39.60
CA MET A 22 9.01 52.84 38.29
C MET A 22 10.11 51.78 38.37
N LEU A 23 11.09 51.93 39.27
CA LEU A 23 12.12 50.93 39.49
C LEU A 23 11.56 49.60 39.91
N LYS A 24 10.50 49.59 40.74
CA LYS A 24 9.82 48.36 41.12
C LYS A 24 9.19 47.66 39.90
N ILE A 25 8.47 48.39 39.07
CA ILE A 25 7.87 47.87 37.86
C ILE A 25 8.93 47.32 36.89
N VAL A 26 10.04 48.05 36.68
CA VAL A 26 11.14 47.61 35.81
C VAL A 26 11.75 46.30 36.32
N ASN A 27 11.93 46.15 37.63
CA ASN A 27 12.45 44.92 38.21
C ASN A 27 11.46 43.74 38.04
N GLU A 28 10.18 43.96 38.21
CA GLU A 28 9.14 42.95 37.98
C GLU A 28 9.17 42.48 36.51
N ILE A 29 9.19 43.42 35.56
CA ILE A 29 9.31 43.13 34.13
C ILE A 29 10.61 42.36 33.82
N ALA A 30 11.73 42.74 34.43
CA ALA A 30 13.00 42.05 34.25
C ALA A 30 12.95 40.58 34.67
N VAL A 31 12.27 40.29 35.78
CA VAL A 31 12.05 38.91 36.25
C VAL A 31 11.19 38.13 35.25
N ASP A 32 10.11 38.70 34.80
CA ASP A 32 9.21 38.06 33.83
C ASP A 32 9.92 37.78 32.47
N VAL A 33 10.71 38.75 31.98
CA VAL A 33 11.51 38.57 30.76
C VAL A 33 12.54 37.46 30.95
N ALA A 34 13.20 37.36 32.09
CA ALA A 34 14.13 36.26 32.37
C ALA A 34 13.44 34.89 32.40
N ALA A 35 12.25 34.82 33.03
CA ALA A 35 11.44 33.60 33.04
C ALA A 35 11.00 33.17 31.61
N ILE A 36 10.54 34.13 30.79
CA ILE A 36 10.16 33.88 29.40
C ILE A 36 11.36 33.39 28.58
N ARG A 37 12.55 34.00 28.73
CA ARG A 37 13.77 33.56 28.03
C ARG A 37 14.11 32.11 28.39
N LYS A 38 14.11 31.78 29.67
CA LYS A 38 14.38 30.41 30.15
C LYS A 38 13.36 29.42 29.60
N ALA A 39 12.08 29.75 29.59
CA ALA A 39 11.03 28.91 29.01
C ALA A 39 11.22 28.70 27.51
N ASN A 40 11.61 29.72 26.76
CA ASN A 40 11.91 29.64 25.34
C ASN A 40 13.14 28.77 25.05
N GLU A 41 14.20 28.85 25.85
CA GLU A 41 15.37 27.98 25.73
C GLU A 41 15.00 26.51 25.90
N ILE A 42 14.24 26.20 26.96
CA ILE A 42 13.73 24.82 27.20
C ILE A 42 12.87 24.36 26.02
N ARG A 43 11.97 25.22 25.54
CA ARG A 43 11.11 24.89 24.38
C ARG A 43 11.92 24.62 23.12
N THR A 44 12.91 25.44 22.83
CA THR A 44 13.79 25.29 21.67
C THR A 44 14.56 23.97 21.73
N THR A 45 15.11 23.63 22.91
CA THR A 45 15.82 22.37 23.12
C THR A 45 14.91 21.16 22.89
N LYS A 46 13.68 21.16 23.46
CA LYS A 46 12.71 20.08 23.26
C LYS A 46 12.29 19.93 21.79
N VAL A 47 12.08 21.05 21.10
CA VAL A 47 11.73 21.01 19.66
C VAL A 47 12.86 20.39 18.86
N ALA A 48 14.13 20.73 19.15
CA ALA A 48 15.28 20.13 18.47
C ALA A 48 15.38 18.61 18.75
N GLU A 49 15.14 18.19 19.98
CA GLU A 49 15.12 16.78 20.37
C GLU A 49 14.00 15.99 19.63
N TYR A 50 12.77 16.54 19.62
CA TYR A 50 11.65 15.90 18.90
C TYR A 50 11.92 15.82 17.40
N LYS A 51 12.51 16.87 16.80
CA LYS A 51 12.86 16.87 15.39
C LYS A 51 13.86 15.76 15.05
N LYS A 52 14.93 15.64 15.86
CA LYS A 52 15.90 14.55 15.70
C LYS A 52 15.26 13.17 15.81
N ARG A 53 14.41 12.98 16.82
CA ARG A 53 13.71 11.69 17.02
C ARG A 53 12.77 11.36 15.85
N LEU A 54 12.10 12.37 15.30
CA LEU A 54 11.26 12.19 14.12
C LEU A 54 12.08 11.76 12.90
N GLU A 55 13.22 12.38 12.66
CA GLU A 55 14.15 12.03 11.58
C GLU A 55 14.66 10.57 11.74
N GLU A 56 15.04 10.17 12.96
CA GLU A 56 15.46 8.80 13.25
C GLU A 56 14.35 7.77 13.00
N LEU A 57 13.11 8.08 13.40
CA LEU A 57 11.95 7.22 13.16
C LEU A 57 11.60 7.12 11.66
N GLN A 58 11.69 8.21 10.95
CA GLN A 58 11.48 8.24 9.49
C GLN A 58 12.52 7.38 8.76
N ALA A 59 13.80 7.56 9.08
CA ALA A 59 14.89 6.77 8.50
C ALA A 59 14.74 5.26 8.80
N LYS A 60 14.33 4.91 10.03
CA LYS A 60 14.04 3.52 10.40
C LYS A 60 12.89 2.94 9.57
N ARG A 61 11.79 3.68 9.46
CA ARG A 61 10.61 3.29 8.68
C ARG A 61 10.93 3.09 7.20
N GLU A 62 11.70 3.99 6.61
CA GLU A 62 12.15 3.88 5.22
C GLU A 62 12.99 2.62 4.98
N LYS A 63 13.90 2.32 5.91
CA LYS A 63 14.73 1.11 5.84
C LYS A 63 13.89 -0.17 5.96
N GLU A 64 12.94 -0.21 6.88
CA GLU A 64 12.00 -1.34 7.04
C GLU A 64 11.14 -1.53 5.78
N GLN A 65 10.64 -0.44 5.22
CA GLN A 65 9.86 -0.49 3.98
C GLN A 65 10.70 -0.98 2.79
N LEU A 66 11.94 -0.52 2.66
CA LEU A 66 12.85 -0.96 1.61
C LEU A 66 13.14 -2.47 1.74
N LEU A 67 13.41 -2.95 2.95
CA LEU A 67 13.65 -4.38 3.20
C LEU A 67 12.41 -5.21 2.83
N PHE A 68 11.23 -4.78 3.28
CA PHE A 68 9.97 -5.46 2.99
C PHE A 68 9.72 -5.57 1.48
N MET A 69 9.86 -4.46 0.75
CA MET A 69 9.69 -4.46 -0.70
C MET A 69 10.77 -5.30 -1.41
N SER A 70 12.01 -5.27 -0.93
CA SER A 70 13.08 -6.13 -1.47
C SER A 70 12.73 -7.62 -1.34
N VAL A 71 12.21 -8.04 -0.19
CA VAL A 71 11.80 -9.45 0.01
C VAL A 71 10.67 -9.82 -0.94
N LEU A 72 9.65 -8.96 -1.07
CA LEU A 72 8.53 -9.20 -1.99
C LEU A 72 8.97 -9.24 -3.46
N ASP A 73 9.93 -8.43 -3.86
CA ASP A 73 10.45 -8.39 -5.24
C ASP A 73 11.28 -9.63 -5.61
N HIS A 74 11.69 -10.45 -4.63
CA HIS A 74 12.35 -11.75 -4.86
C HIS A 74 11.38 -12.92 -4.97
N LEU A 75 10.09 -12.72 -4.72
CA LEU A 75 9.08 -13.76 -4.91
C LEU A 75 8.73 -13.89 -6.39
N ASP A 76 8.65 -15.14 -6.87
CA ASP A 76 8.18 -15.44 -8.22
C ASP A 76 6.66 -15.27 -8.38
N ASP A 77 5.92 -15.45 -7.30
CA ASP A 77 4.48 -15.23 -7.27
C ASP A 77 4.19 -13.72 -7.30
N MET A 78 3.14 -13.35 -8.02
CA MET A 78 2.64 -11.99 -8.05
C MET A 78 2.03 -11.65 -6.69
N VAL A 79 2.39 -10.49 -6.11
CA VAL A 79 1.85 -10.00 -4.84
C VAL A 79 1.46 -8.53 -4.97
N TRP A 80 0.26 -8.19 -4.50
CA TRP A 80 -0.25 -6.82 -4.54
C TRP A 80 -1.14 -6.50 -3.34
N ALA A 81 -1.38 -5.21 -3.13
CA ALA A 81 -2.42 -4.72 -2.24
C ALA A 81 -3.11 -3.50 -2.85
N LYS A 82 -4.40 -3.35 -2.55
CA LYS A 82 -5.25 -2.25 -3.00
C LYS A 82 -5.96 -1.64 -1.80
N ASP A 83 -6.19 -0.35 -1.84
CA ASP A 83 -7.06 0.32 -0.86
C ASP A 83 -8.53 -0.07 -1.05
N VAL A 84 -9.40 0.42 -0.16
CA VAL A 84 -10.84 0.13 -0.21
C VAL A 84 -11.52 0.64 -1.49
N SER A 85 -10.91 1.60 -2.19
CA SER A 85 -11.38 2.09 -3.49
C SER A 85 -10.89 1.25 -4.68
N GLY A 86 -10.12 0.17 -4.43
CA GLY A 86 -9.55 -0.70 -5.46
C GLY A 86 -8.30 -0.17 -6.14
N LYS A 87 -7.67 0.87 -5.57
CA LYS A 87 -6.44 1.45 -6.10
C LYS A 87 -5.21 0.75 -5.55
N TYR A 88 -4.26 0.44 -6.41
CA TYR A 88 -3.00 -0.19 -6.00
C TYR A 88 -2.20 0.68 -5.05
N ILE A 89 -1.88 0.13 -3.88
CA ILE A 89 -1.02 0.72 -2.84
C ILE A 89 0.28 -0.04 -2.64
N MET A 90 0.38 -1.26 -3.21
CA MET A 90 1.59 -2.07 -3.24
C MET A 90 1.50 -3.07 -4.39
N ALA A 91 2.63 -3.36 -5.04
CA ALA A 91 2.79 -4.45 -6.01
C ALA A 91 4.27 -4.83 -6.12
N ASN A 92 4.58 -6.12 -6.07
CA ASN A 92 5.95 -6.62 -6.23
C ASN A 92 6.39 -6.59 -7.71
N LYS A 93 7.68 -6.89 -7.92
CA LYS A 93 8.28 -6.93 -9.26
C LYS A 93 7.59 -7.96 -10.16
N ALA A 94 7.31 -9.17 -9.65
CA ALA A 94 6.65 -10.23 -10.42
C ALA A 94 5.28 -9.79 -10.94
N PHE A 95 4.46 -9.12 -10.12
CA PHE A 95 3.18 -8.58 -10.55
C PHE A 95 3.34 -7.52 -11.66
N ARG A 96 4.27 -6.60 -11.50
CA ARG A 96 4.51 -5.53 -12.46
C ARG A 96 5.03 -6.04 -13.81
N GLU A 97 5.92 -7.03 -13.80
CA GLU A 97 6.53 -7.59 -15.01
C GLU A 97 5.59 -8.58 -15.73
N LYS A 98 4.99 -9.52 -14.98
CA LYS A 98 4.19 -10.60 -15.57
C LYS A 98 2.77 -10.19 -15.90
N PHE A 99 2.17 -9.29 -15.10
CA PHE A 99 0.77 -8.89 -15.26
C PHE A 99 0.59 -7.47 -15.82
N CYS A 100 1.48 -6.55 -15.46
CA CYS A 100 1.37 -5.14 -15.83
C CYS A 100 2.36 -4.70 -16.92
N TYR A 101 2.82 -5.60 -17.77
CA TYR A 101 3.69 -5.29 -18.93
C TYR A 101 4.95 -4.49 -18.57
N GLY A 102 5.53 -4.71 -17.39
CA GLY A 102 6.71 -3.99 -16.91
C GLY A 102 6.42 -2.57 -16.43
N MET A 103 5.18 -2.23 -16.14
CA MET A 103 4.83 -0.92 -15.53
C MET A 103 5.67 -0.63 -14.30
N THR A 104 6.20 0.58 -14.21
CA THR A 104 6.88 1.03 -13.00
C THR A 104 5.88 1.22 -11.86
N TRP A 105 6.37 1.15 -10.62
CA TRP A 105 5.52 1.42 -9.46
C TRP A 105 4.85 2.81 -9.51
N LYS A 106 5.56 3.82 -10.03
CA LYS A 106 5.04 5.18 -10.18
C LYS A 106 3.84 5.26 -11.12
N GLU A 107 3.83 4.44 -12.17
CA GLU A 107 2.74 4.38 -13.14
C GLU A 107 1.55 3.58 -12.63
N LEU A 108 1.78 2.53 -11.83
CA LEU A 108 0.76 1.63 -11.30
C LEU A 108 0.04 2.22 -10.09
N ARG A 109 0.79 2.84 -9.17
CA ARG A 109 0.28 3.34 -7.90
C ARG A 109 -0.94 4.26 -8.08
N GLY A 110 -1.99 3.98 -7.31
CA GLY A 110 -3.22 4.77 -7.29
C GLY A 110 -4.17 4.52 -8.47
N LYS A 111 -3.85 3.56 -9.36
CA LYS A 111 -4.77 3.11 -10.42
C LYS A 111 -5.57 1.90 -9.97
N THR A 112 -6.76 1.73 -10.56
CA THR A 112 -7.60 0.55 -10.43
C THR A 112 -7.32 -0.44 -11.56
N ASP A 113 -7.79 -1.71 -11.43
CA ASP A 113 -7.68 -2.72 -12.51
C ASP A 113 -8.29 -2.24 -13.81
N VAL A 114 -9.46 -1.60 -13.74
CA VAL A 114 -10.17 -1.09 -14.92
C VAL A 114 -9.38 0.01 -15.62
N GLU A 115 -8.76 0.92 -14.86
CA GLU A 115 -7.92 1.98 -15.42
C GLU A 115 -6.66 1.42 -16.08
N ILE A 116 -6.04 0.40 -15.47
CA ILE A 116 -4.89 -0.30 -16.02
C ILE A 116 -5.29 -1.06 -17.29
N ALA A 117 -6.39 -1.80 -17.24
CA ALA A 117 -6.92 -2.54 -18.38
C ALA A 117 -7.21 -1.61 -19.58
N LYS A 118 -7.76 -0.41 -19.34
CA LYS A 118 -7.95 0.59 -20.42
C LYS A 118 -6.64 0.99 -21.08
N VAL A 119 -5.59 1.21 -20.29
CA VAL A 119 -4.26 1.55 -20.82
C VAL A 119 -3.71 0.41 -21.68
N PHE A 120 -3.86 -0.84 -21.24
CA PHE A 120 -3.37 -1.99 -21.99
C PHE A 120 -4.22 -2.30 -23.21
N LYS A 121 -5.54 -2.26 -23.10
CA LYS A 121 -6.45 -2.42 -24.25
C LYS A 121 -6.17 -1.42 -25.35
N ALA A 122 -5.86 -0.17 -25.01
CA ALA A 122 -5.45 0.84 -25.98
C ALA A 122 -4.08 0.52 -26.64
N LYS A 123 -3.19 -0.19 -25.93
CA LYS A 123 -1.82 -0.50 -26.39
C LYS A 123 -1.74 -1.79 -27.20
N VAL A 124 -2.46 -2.84 -26.79
CA VAL A 124 -2.34 -4.20 -27.35
C VAL A 124 -3.63 -4.70 -28.03
N GLY A 125 -4.73 -4.00 -27.92
CA GLY A 125 -6.05 -4.40 -28.40
C GLY A 125 -6.95 -4.98 -27.30
N ASN A 126 -8.27 -4.83 -27.47
CA ASN A 126 -9.24 -5.19 -26.44
C ASN A 126 -9.23 -6.67 -26.08
N GLU A 127 -9.03 -7.55 -27.05
CA GLU A 127 -9.07 -9.00 -26.87
C GLU A 127 -7.75 -9.55 -26.31
N ASN A 128 -6.68 -8.77 -26.37
CA ASN A 128 -5.36 -9.16 -25.92
C ASN A 128 -5.10 -8.88 -24.42
N HIS A 129 -6.03 -8.18 -23.73
CA HIS A 129 -6.00 -8.00 -22.27
C HIS A 129 -7.43 -8.02 -21.72
N THR A 130 -7.77 -9.06 -20.94
CA THR A 130 -9.17 -9.27 -20.48
C THR A 130 -9.33 -9.31 -18.96
N PHE A 131 -8.25 -9.17 -18.17
CA PHE A 131 -8.29 -9.32 -16.72
C PHE A 131 -8.96 -8.18 -15.92
N GLY A 132 -9.13 -6.98 -16.46
CA GLY A 132 -9.56 -5.81 -15.70
C GLY A 132 -10.86 -5.97 -14.90
N GLU A 133 -11.88 -6.54 -15.50
CA GLU A 133 -13.18 -6.76 -14.87
C GLU A 133 -13.17 -7.96 -13.94
N VAL A 134 -12.49 -9.04 -14.33
CA VAL A 134 -12.33 -10.27 -13.53
C VAL A 134 -11.71 -9.93 -12.18
N CYS A 135 -10.60 -9.19 -12.16
CA CYS A 135 -9.91 -8.78 -10.93
C CYS A 135 -10.78 -7.87 -10.05
N ALA A 136 -11.55 -6.95 -10.66
CA ALA A 136 -12.42 -6.05 -9.91
C ALA A 136 -13.58 -6.81 -9.24
N ASN A 137 -14.17 -7.79 -9.92
CA ASN A 137 -15.28 -8.58 -9.39
C ASN A 137 -14.85 -9.42 -8.18
N SER A 138 -13.70 -10.08 -8.22
CA SER A 138 -13.19 -10.88 -7.11
C SER A 138 -12.78 -10.01 -5.91
N ASP A 139 -12.29 -8.79 -6.12
CA ASP A 139 -12.03 -7.82 -5.04
C ASP A 139 -13.33 -7.40 -4.32
N GLU A 140 -14.43 -7.19 -5.05
CA GLU A 140 -15.73 -6.86 -4.45
C GLU A 140 -16.29 -8.02 -3.60
N VAL A 141 -16.04 -9.28 -3.99
CA VAL A 141 -16.40 -10.45 -3.17
C VAL A 141 -15.67 -10.38 -1.82
N ILE A 142 -14.37 -10.09 -1.79
CA ILE A 142 -13.59 -9.99 -0.55
C ILE A 142 -14.13 -8.85 0.34
N LYS A 143 -14.36 -7.67 -0.22
CA LYS A 143 -14.90 -6.52 0.53
C LYS A 143 -16.27 -6.81 1.12
N ARG A 144 -17.16 -7.47 0.38
CA ARG A 144 -18.50 -7.80 0.82
C ARG A 144 -18.52 -8.90 1.88
N THR A 145 -17.70 -9.94 1.70
CA THR A 145 -17.71 -11.12 2.59
C THR A 145 -16.81 -10.98 3.80
N ASN A 146 -15.81 -10.07 3.72
CA ASN A 146 -14.79 -9.89 4.75
C ASN A 146 -14.01 -11.18 5.08
N LYS A 147 -13.89 -12.08 4.11
CA LYS A 147 -13.21 -13.37 4.26
C LYS A 147 -12.14 -13.55 3.19
N ALA A 148 -11.02 -14.17 3.57
CA ALA A 148 -10.03 -14.63 2.61
C ALA A 148 -10.65 -15.71 1.71
N ARG A 149 -10.33 -15.66 0.41
CA ARG A 149 -10.80 -16.64 -0.59
C ARG A 149 -9.75 -16.88 -1.65
N GLU A 150 -9.82 -18.08 -2.22
CA GLU A 150 -9.13 -18.45 -3.43
C GLU A 150 -10.05 -18.28 -4.64
N PHE A 151 -9.48 -17.79 -5.73
CA PHE A 151 -10.16 -17.62 -7.02
C PHE A 151 -9.34 -18.27 -8.11
N LEU A 152 -10.02 -18.88 -9.07
CA LEU A 152 -9.45 -19.26 -10.34
C LEU A 152 -9.78 -18.15 -11.33
N GLU A 153 -8.77 -17.39 -11.73
CA GLU A 153 -8.91 -16.28 -12.67
C GLU A 153 -8.21 -16.63 -13.98
N TYR A 154 -8.87 -16.43 -15.10
CA TYR A 154 -8.25 -16.61 -16.41
C TYR A 154 -8.62 -15.46 -17.36
N GLY A 155 -7.75 -15.25 -18.32
CA GLY A 155 -7.91 -14.19 -19.30
C GLY A 155 -6.66 -14.03 -20.16
N ASN A 156 -6.69 -13.09 -21.07
CA ASN A 156 -5.57 -12.83 -21.96
C ASN A 156 -4.66 -11.74 -21.40
N ILE A 157 -3.36 -12.00 -21.46
CA ILE A 157 -2.30 -11.02 -21.23
C ILE A 157 -1.43 -11.00 -22.47
N ASN A 158 -1.39 -9.90 -23.21
CA ASN A 158 -0.65 -9.75 -24.46
C ASN A 158 -1.06 -10.79 -25.54
N GLY A 159 -2.34 -11.17 -25.55
CA GLY A 159 -2.88 -12.16 -26.49
C GLY A 159 -2.67 -13.61 -26.09
N GLU A 160 -1.94 -13.89 -25.03
CA GLU A 160 -1.74 -15.24 -24.49
C GLU A 160 -2.75 -15.52 -23.37
N LEU A 161 -3.40 -16.68 -23.42
CA LEU A 161 -4.30 -17.13 -22.36
C LEU A 161 -3.48 -17.45 -21.11
N VAL A 162 -3.82 -16.82 -20.01
CA VAL A 162 -3.17 -17.00 -18.70
C VAL A 162 -4.20 -17.49 -17.70
N LYS A 163 -3.85 -18.53 -16.96
CA LYS A 163 -4.66 -19.14 -15.89
C LYS A 163 -3.95 -18.92 -14.56
N LEU A 164 -4.65 -18.31 -13.60
CA LEU A 164 -4.11 -17.91 -12.31
C LEU A 164 -4.89 -18.55 -11.15
N ILE A 165 -4.16 -19.10 -10.19
CA ILE A 165 -4.70 -19.31 -8.83
C ILE A 165 -4.41 -18.03 -8.05
N VAL A 166 -5.46 -17.40 -7.54
CA VAL A 166 -5.38 -16.09 -6.87
C VAL A 166 -5.96 -16.19 -5.47
N ASN A 167 -5.14 -15.94 -4.45
CA ASN A 167 -5.58 -15.83 -3.08
C ASN A 167 -5.76 -14.35 -2.72
N LYS A 168 -6.94 -13.97 -2.23
CA LYS A 168 -7.25 -12.60 -1.80
C LYS A 168 -7.72 -12.57 -0.36
N SER A 169 -7.32 -11.55 0.38
CA SER A 169 -7.66 -11.40 1.80
C SER A 169 -7.94 -9.94 2.15
N PRO A 170 -8.89 -9.68 3.07
CA PRO A 170 -9.07 -8.36 3.64
C PRO A 170 -7.92 -8.01 4.59
N VAL A 171 -7.54 -6.74 4.67
CA VAL A 171 -6.53 -6.21 5.58
C VAL A 171 -7.16 -5.15 6.47
N TYR A 172 -6.98 -5.30 7.79
CA TYR A 172 -7.55 -4.40 8.79
C TYR A 172 -6.46 -3.57 9.44
N ASP A 173 -6.81 -2.38 9.88
CA ASP A 173 -5.96 -1.54 10.73
C ASP A 173 -5.97 -2.00 12.20
N GLY A 174 -5.27 -1.25 13.06
CA GLY A 174 -5.19 -1.54 14.49
C GLY A 174 -6.52 -1.45 15.25
N ASP A 175 -7.50 -0.77 14.68
CA ASP A 175 -8.87 -0.59 15.23
C ASP A 175 -9.86 -1.60 14.64
N GLY A 176 -9.40 -2.51 13.78
CA GLY A 176 -10.22 -3.53 13.13
C GLY A 176 -11.06 -3.02 11.97
N VAL A 177 -10.73 -1.85 11.42
CA VAL A 177 -11.41 -1.29 10.24
C VAL A 177 -10.72 -1.79 8.97
N LEU A 178 -11.51 -2.26 8.00
CA LEU A 178 -11.01 -2.67 6.69
C LEU A 178 -10.40 -1.46 5.98
N PHE A 179 -9.09 -1.49 5.72
CA PHE A 179 -8.42 -0.39 5.02
C PHE A 179 -7.84 -0.79 3.66
N ALA A 180 -7.65 -2.11 3.42
CA ALA A 180 -7.09 -2.61 2.19
C ALA A 180 -7.55 -4.05 1.89
N THR A 181 -7.31 -4.52 0.66
CA THR A 181 -7.27 -5.92 0.29
C THR A 181 -5.87 -6.27 -0.19
N CYS A 182 -5.40 -7.47 0.11
CA CYS A 182 -4.16 -7.99 -0.47
C CYS A 182 -4.43 -9.26 -1.25
N GLY A 183 -3.56 -9.53 -2.21
CA GLY A 183 -3.64 -10.74 -3.00
C GLY A 183 -2.28 -11.28 -3.40
N SER A 184 -2.24 -12.59 -3.65
CA SER A 184 -1.15 -13.26 -4.35
C SER A 184 -1.71 -14.06 -5.51
N GLY A 185 -0.97 -14.11 -6.62
CA GLY A 185 -1.36 -14.84 -7.83
C GLY A 185 -0.23 -15.68 -8.37
N ARG A 186 -0.53 -16.94 -8.65
CA ARG A 186 0.40 -17.88 -9.28
C ARG A 186 -0.10 -18.24 -10.67
N ASN A 187 0.77 -18.12 -11.67
CA ASN A 187 0.48 -18.59 -13.01
C ASN A 187 0.61 -20.12 -13.05
N VAL A 188 -0.50 -20.78 -13.38
CA VAL A 188 -0.62 -22.25 -13.48
C VAL A 188 -0.95 -22.71 -14.89
N THR A 189 -0.82 -21.83 -15.88
CA THR A 189 -1.14 -22.15 -17.31
C THR A 189 -0.43 -23.39 -17.77
N TRP A 190 0.91 -23.45 -17.59
CA TRP A 190 1.71 -24.58 -18.01
C TRP A 190 1.29 -25.92 -17.35
N LEU A 191 0.88 -25.86 -16.08
CA LEU A 191 0.44 -27.06 -15.34
C LEU A 191 -0.90 -27.53 -15.88
N HIS A 192 -1.82 -26.62 -16.11
CA HIS A 192 -3.13 -26.90 -16.68
C HIS A 192 -2.97 -27.51 -18.08
N ASP A 193 -2.16 -26.91 -18.95
CA ASP A 193 -1.92 -27.40 -20.31
C ASP A 193 -1.30 -28.80 -20.31
N LYS A 194 -0.37 -29.06 -19.37
CA LYS A 194 0.22 -30.42 -19.21
C LYS A 194 -0.79 -31.46 -18.70
N LEU A 195 -1.72 -31.05 -17.88
CA LEU A 195 -2.82 -31.93 -17.46
C LEU A 195 -3.79 -32.20 -18.59
N GLU A 196 -4.12 -31.21 -19.40
CA GLU A 196 -4.94 -31.39 -20.62
C GLU A 196 -4.26 -32.38 -21.59
N GLU A 197 -2.95 -32.20 -21.87
CA GLU A 197 -2.18 -33.15 -22.71
C GLU A 197 -2.23 -34.57 -22.13
N ALA A 198 -2.05 -34.71 -20.81
CA ALA A 198 -2.08 -36.01 -20.15
C ALA A 198 -3.47 -36.66 -20.22
N MET A 199 -4.53 -35.88 -20.06
CA MET A 199 -5.92 -36.33 -20.19
C MET A 199 -6.22 -36.76 -21.61
N GLU A 200 -5.79 -36.00 -22.61
CA GLU A 200 -5.96 -36.33 -24.03
C GLU A 200 -5.24 -37.61 -24.39
N TYR A 201 -3.98 -37.79 -23.94
CA TYR A 201 -3.22 -39.02 -24.10
C TYR A 201 -3.92 -40.23 -23.46
N CYS A 202 -4.49 -40.05 -22.29
CA CYS A 202 -5.23 -41.11 -21.56
C CYS A 202 -6.67 -41.31 -22.05
N SER A 203 -7.15 -40.53 -23.00
CA SER A 203 -8.56 -40.60 -23.48
C SER A 203 -8.94 -41.97 -24.03
N SER A 204 -7.99 -42.70 -24.65
CA SER A 204 -8.18 -44.06 -25.13
C SER A 204 -8.26 -45.11 -23.99
N CYS A 205 -7.90 -44.73 -22.76
CA CYS A 205 -7.88 -45.56 -21.57
C CYS A 205 -8.95 -45.15 -20.57
N GLN A 206 -10.09 -44.60 -21.05
CA GLN A 206 -11.22 -44.21 -20.19
C GLN A 206 -11.65 -45.37 -19.27
N GLY A 207 -11.82 -45.03 -17.98
CA GLY A 207 -12.15 -46.03 -16.94
C GLY A 207 -10.93 -46.64 -16.23
N SER A 208 -9.68 -46.39 -16.69
CA SER A 208 -8.49 -46.78 -15.95
C SER A 208 -8.35 -45.96 -14.66
N GLU A 209 -7.64 -46.50 -13.65
CA GLU A 209 -7.38 -45.78 -12.40
C GLU A 209 -6.61 -44.48 -12.67
N LEU A 210 -5.66 -44.49 -13.64
CA LEU A 210 -4.90 -43.33 -14.04
C LEU A 210 -5.79 -42.24 -14.63
N TYR A 211 -6.68 -42.59 -15.59
CA TYR A 211 -7.62 -41.66 -16.18
C TYR A 211 -8.53 -41.04 -15.11
N ASN A 212 -9.08 -41.85 -14.21
CA ASN A 212 -9.95 -41.37 -13.12
C ASN A 212 -9.19 -40.46 -12.14
N ALA A 213 -7.92 -40.74 -11.84
CA ALA A 213 -7.11 -39.92 -10.98
C ALA A 213 -6.80 -38.57 -11.63
N LEU A 214 -6.41 -38.55 -12.89
CA LEU A 214 -6.17 -37.32 -13.67
C LEU A 214 -7.44 -36.50 -13.82
N SER A 215 -8.60 -37.14 -14.09
CA SER A 215 -9.90 -36.44 -14.19
C SER A 215 -10.27 -35.74 -12.89
N ARG A 216 -10.00 -36.34 -11.73
CA ARG A 216 -10.23 -35.68 -10.42
C ARG A 216 -9.33 -34.47 -10.25
N ILE A 217 -8.02 -34.60 -10.49
CA ILE A 217 -7.07 -33.50 -10.40
C ILE A 217 -7.48 -32.36 -11.36
N PHE A 218 -7.86 -32.72 -12.58
CA PHE A 218 -8.27 -31.76 -13.60
C PHE A 218 -9.54 -31.02 -13.18
N SER A 219 -10.56 -31.72 -12.67
CA SER A 219 -11.79 -31.10 -12.20
C SER A 219 -11.58 -30.13 -11.03
N ASP A 220 -10.56 -30.37 -10.22
CA ASP A 220 -10.21 -29.49 -9.08
C ASP A 220 -9.53 -28.20 -9.52
N ILE A 221 -8.92 -28.18 -10.70
CA ILE A 221 -8.21 -27.01 -11.27
C ILE A 221 -8.83 -26.53 -12.59
N GLU A 222 -10.00 -27.05 -12.97
CA GLU A 222 -10.70 -26.65 -14.19
C GLU A 222 -11.24 -25.22 -14.05
N PHE A 223 -10.85 -24.37 -15.00
CA PHE A 223 -11.33 -23.00 -15.11
C PHE A 223 -12.63 -22.98 -15.92
N LYS A 224 -13.79 -22.94 -15.25
CA LYS A 224 -15.09 -22.82 -15.91
C LYS A 224 -15.43 -21.37 -16.18
N GLU A 225 -16.04 -21.14 -17.34
CA GLU A 225 -16.56 -19.82 -17.70
C GLU A 225 -17.60 -19.40 -16.66
N GLY A 226 -17.34 -18.33 -15.90
CA GLY A 226 -18.20 -17.84 -14.81
C GLY A 226 -17.83 -18.27 -13.38
N ASP A 227 -16.91 -19.21 -13.19
CA ASP A 227 -16.42 -19.59 -11.86
C ASP A 227 -15.30 -18.67 -11.39
N HIS A 228 -15.64 -17.53 -10.82
CA HIS A 228 -14.68 -16.56 -10.29
C HIS A 228 -14.39 -16.75 -8.78
N ALA A 229 -15.08 -17.68 -8.11
CA ALA A 229 -14.83 -18.01 -6.70
C ALA A 229 -15.27 -19.43 -6.38
N ARG A 230 -14.38 -20.25 -5.83
CA ARG A 230 -14.80 -21.48 -5.11
C ARG A 230 -15.22 -21.05 -3.71
N ASP A 231 -16.49 -21.28 -3.37
CA ASP A 231 -16.96 -21.16 -2.00
C ASP A 231 -16.36 -22.32 -1.20
N GLY A 232 -15.28 -22.04 -0.46
CA GLY A 232 -14.82 -22.94 0.58
C GLY A 232 -15.85 -22.94 1.71
N GLU A 233 -16.47 -24.08 1.98
CA GLU A 233 -17.27 -24.35 3.16
C GLU A 233 -16.49 -24.17 4.46
#